data_f01b2d0a29451bed962af9d59ed31fe6
#
_entry.id   f01b2d0a29451bed962af9d59ed31fe6
#
_cell.length_a   1.000
_cell.length_b   1.000
_cell.length_c   1.000
_cell.angle_alpha   90.00
_cell.angle_beta   90.00
_cell.angle_gamma   90.00
#
_symmetry.space_group_name_H-M   'P 1'
#
loop_
_entity.id
_entity.type
_entity.pdbx_description
1 polymer ?
#
loop_
_entity_poly.entity_id
_entity_poly.type
_entity_poly.pdbx_seq_one_letter_code
_entity_poly.pdbx_strand_id
1 'polypeptide(L)'
;QNFNYIFEKSDDPLFHRQKVLNEMIMESDTEIVVNYDCDVILPMSSYESAYKAIREGDCDVVYPYGQGMYQKQVQANDGICSDFLMSRDYNHLDEVSKIHTSDYGWAQFFRKKVYVEGGMENENFRAYAPEDKERFYRFSMLGYKVARIKNYVYHLEHSRGENSWFNNPHMQSN
;
A
#
# COMPACT_ATOMS: atom_id res chain seq x y z
N GLN A 1 -2.72 7.24 -20.69
CA GLN A 1 -2.50 6.25 -19.63
C GLN A 1 -3.25 4.99 -20.01
N ASN A 2 -2.53 3.88 -20.12
CA ASN A 2 -3.16 2.58 -20.30
C ASN A 2 -3.40 2.00 -18.90
N PHE A 3 -4.64 1.64 -18.59
CA PHE A 3 -4.95 0.83 -17.44
C PHE A 3 -5.79 -0.37 -17.88
N ASN A 4 -5.59 -1.50 -17.25
CA ASN A 4 -6.39 -2.68 -17.45
C ASN A 4 -7.44 -2.74 -16.33
N TYR A 5 -8.70 -2.94 -16.69
CA TYR A 5 -9.78 -3.13 -15.76
C TYR A 5 -10.24 -4.60 -15.83
N ILE A 6 -10.18 -5.28 -14.69
CA ILE A 6 -10.64 -6.63 -14.52
C ILE A 6 -11.76 -6.63 -13.49
N PHE A 7 -12.92 -7.17 -13.84
CA PHE A 7 -14.02 -7.37 -12.93
C PHE A 7 -14.22 -8.85 -12.65
N GLU A 8 -14.11 -9.24 -11.41
CA GLU A 8 -14.40 -10.59 -10.93
C GLU A 8 -15.57 -10.52 -9.95
N LYS A 9 -16.67 -11.24 -10.26
CA LYS A 9 -17.77 -11.39 -9.35
C LYS A 9 -17.43 -12.47 -8.33
N SER A 10 -17.52 -12.14 -7.04
CA SER A 10 -17.39 -13.11 -5.96
C SER A 10 -18.67 -13.16 -5.13
N ASP A 11 -19.10 -14.35 -4.78
CA ASP A 11 -20.17 -14.59 -3.82
C ASP A 11 -19.62 -14.91 -2.41
N ASP A 12 -18.28 -14.89 -2.25
CA ASP A 12 -17.61 -15.02 -0.95
C ASP A 12 -17.82 -13.72 -0.13
N PRO A 13 -18.32 -13.79 1.10
CA PRO A 13 -18.48 -12.62 1.95
C PRO A 13 -17.14 -12.01 2.38
N LEU A 14 -16.05 -12.76 2.28
CA LEU A 14 -14.70 -12.26 2.57
C LEU A 14 -13.99 -11.81 1.29
N PHE A 15 -13.46 -10.61 1.31
CA PHE A 15 -12.67 -10.08 0.19
C PHE A 15 -11.25 -10.67 0.20
N HIS A 16 -10.90 -11.36 -0.88
CA HIS A 16 -9.58 -11.98 -1.08
C HIS A 16 -8.56 -11.02 -1.68
N ARG A 17 -8.24 -9.93 -0.98
CA ARG A 17 -7.31 -8.89 -1.45
C ARG A 17 -5.97 -9.47 -1.88
N GLN A 18 -5.40 -10.37 -1.10
CA GLN A 18 -4.08 -10.95 -1.33
C GLN A 18 -4.03 -11.76 -2.63
N LYS A 19 -5.06 -12.57 -2.90
CA LYS A 19 -5.19 -13.31 -4.16
C LYS A 19 -5.25 -12.35 -5.36
N VAL A 20 -6.11 -11.34 -5.28
CA VAL A 20 -6.28 -10.35 -6.36
C VAL A 20 -4.97 -9.61 -6.63
N LEU A 21 -4.23 -9.20 -5.59
CA LEU A 21 -2.92 -8.55 -5.74
C LEU A 21 -1.90 -9.47 -6.41
N ASN A 22 -1.85 -10.74 -6.02
CA ASN A 22 -0.96 -11.73 -6.64
C ASN A 22 -1.25 -11.92 -8.12
N GLU A 23 -2.52 -12.06 -8.50
CA GLU A 23 -2.95 -12.19 -9.88
C GLU A 23 -2.57 -10.97 -10.71
N MET A 24 -2.88 -9.76 -10.23
CA MET A 24 -2.52 -8.51 -10.91
C MET A 24 -1.01 -8.34 -11.10
N ILE A 25 -0.22 -8.70 -10.08
CA ILE A 25 1.24 -8.60 -10.15
C ILE A 25 1.81 -9.65 -11.11
N MET A 26 1.25 -10.85 -11.13
CA MET A 26 1.70 -11.89 -12.07
C MET A 26 1.41 -11.54 -13.53
N GLU A 27 0.28 -10.90 -13.80
CA GLU A 27 -0.08 -10.42 -15.14
C GLU A 27 0.75 -9.23 -15.63
N SER A 28 1.32 -8.46 -14.70
CA SER A 28 2.19 -7.32 -15.05
C SER A 28 3.46 -7.81 -15.76
N ASP A 29 3.89 -7.15 -16.81
CA ASP A 29 5.16 -7.38 -17.51
C ASP A 29 6.29 -6.43 -17.07
N THR A 30 6.07 -5.64 -16.01
CA THR A 30 7.03 -4.68 -15.49
C THR A 30 8.02 -5.32 -14.50
N GLU A 31 9.25 -4.76 -14.43
CA GLU A 31 10.28 -5.22 -13.47
C GLU A 31 10.03 -4.73 -12.04
N ILE A 32 9.29 -3.64 -11.90
CA ILE A 32 8.95 -3.04 -10.61
C ILE A 32 7.43 -2.99 -10.50
N VAL A 33 6.92 -3.51 -9.40
CA VAL A 33 5.49 -3.54 -9.08
C VAL A 33 5.22 -2.81 -7.78
N VAL A 34 3.99 -2.33 -7.63
CA VAL A 34 3.60 -1.55 -6.45
C VAL A 34 2.30 -2.09 -5.90
N ASN A 35 2.30 -2.47 -4.62
CA ASN A 35 1.08 -2.60 -3.85
C ASN A 35 0.73 -1.22 -3.30
N TYR A 36 -0.47 -0.72 -3.60
CA TYR A 36 -0.85 0.65 -3.31
C TYR A 36 -2.33 0.77 -2.95
N ASP A 37 -2.62 1.31 -1.78
CA ASP A 37 -3.99 1.57 -1.36
C ASP A 37 -4.52 2.84 -2.05
N CYS A 38 -5.72 2.78 -2.61
CA CYS A 38 -6.28 3.85 -3.47
C CYS A 38 -6.62 5.15 -2.71
N ASP A 39 -6.64 5.12 -1.39
CA ASP A 39 -6.89 6.23 -0.48
C ASP A 39 -5.61 6.86 0.10
N VAL A 40 -4.47 6.61 -0.55
CA VAL A 40 -3.16 7.11 -0.14
C VAL A 40 -2.64 8.15 -1.12
N ILE A 41 -2.11 9.25 -0.61
CA ILE A 41 -1.45 10.31 -1.39
C ILE A 41 0.02 10.37 -1.00
N LEU A 42 0.88 10.32 -2.02
CA LEU A 42 2.33 10.46 -1.89
C LEU A 42 2.82 11.62 -2.75
N PRO A 43 3.82 12.40 -2.29
CA PRO A 43 4.52 13.34 -3.15
C PRO A 43 5.20 12.62 -4.33
N MET A 44 5.26 13.27 -5.50
CA MET A 44 5.89 12.68 -6.70
C MET A 44 7.32 12.21 -6.43
N SER A 45 8.07 12.96 -5.65
CA SER A 45 9.46 12.62 -5.25
C SER A 45 9.56 11.29 -4.49
N SER A 46 8.48 10.85 -3.83
CA SER A 46 8.42 9.53 -3.17
C SER A 46 8.45 8.39 -4.19
N TYR A 47 7.65 8.52 -5.28
CA TYR A 47 7.63 7.54 -6.36
C TYR A 47 8.98 7.47 -7.08
N GLU A 48 9.52 8.64 -7.44
CA GLU A 48 10.81 8.74 -8.15
C GLU A 48 11.94 8.14 -7.32
N SER A 49 12.00 8.45 -6.03
CA SER A 49 13.03 7.93 -5.13
C SER A 49 12.91 6.43 -4.90
N ALA A 50 11.69 5.92 -4.72
CA ALA A 50 11.45 4.49 -4.53
C ALA A 50 11.79 3.70 -5.81
N TYR A 51 11.34 4.19 -6.96
CA TYR A 51 11.66 3.59 -8.25
C TYR A 51 13.18 3.54 -8.50
N LYS A 52 13.87 4.67 -8.28
CA LYS A 52 15.31 4.78 -8.45
C LYS A 52 16.06 3.81 -7.55
N ALA A 53 15.71 3.75 -6.26
CA ALA A 53 16.37 2.87 -5.29
C ALA A 53 16.29 1.38 -5.69
N ILE A 54 15.14 0.93 -6.21
CA ILE A 54 15.02 -0.45 -6.71
C ILE A 54 15.79 -0.64 -8.01
N ARG A 55 15.69 0.30 -8.94
CA ARG A 55 16.32 0.19 -10.26
C ARG A 55 17.85 0.15 -10.16
N GLU A 56 18.44 0.95 -9.29
CA GLU A 56 19.90 1.01 -9.06
C GLU A 56 20.40 -0.18 -8.23
N GLY A 57 19.51 -1.00 -7.67
CA GLY A 57 19.86 -2.20 -6.91
C GLY A 57 20.22 -1.93 -5.44
N ASP A 58 19.95 -0.72 -4.96
CA ASP A 58 20.20 -0.35 -3.55
C ASP A 58 19.32 -1.14 -2.59
N CYS A 59 18.10 -1.47 -3.03
CA CYS A 59 17.14 -2.25 -2.26
C CYS A 59 16.22 -3.09 -3.16
N ASP A 60 15.49 -4.00 -2.53
CA ASP A 60 14.59 -4.94 -3.16
C ASP A 60 13.12 -4.57 -2.92
N VAL A 61 12.86 -3.99 -1.75
CA VAL A 61 11.54 -3.52 -1.29
C VAL A 61 11.68 -2.11 -0.73
N VAL A 62 10.81 -1.20 -1.15
CA VAL A 62 10.83 0.18 -0.68
C VAL A 62 9.45 0.62 -0.22
N TYR A 63 9.38 1.10 1.01
CA TYR A 63 8.27 1.92 1.48
C TYR A 63 8.54 3.36 1.04
N PRO A 64 7.69 3.97 0.18
CA PRO A 64 7.94 5.30 -0.38
C PRO A 64 7.69 6.43 0.61
N TYR A 65 7.62 6.12 1.90
CA TYR A 65 7.39 7.06 3.01
C TYR A 65 8.17 6.68 4.26
N GLY A 66 8.38 7.66 5.13
CA GLY A 66 9.04 7.48 6.43
C GLY A 66 8.11 6.94 7.51
N GLN A 67 8.67 6.67 8.68
CA GLN A 67 7.93 6.25 9.88
C GLN A 67 7.56 7.45 10.77
N GLY A 68 6.62 7.23 11.68
CA GLY A 68 6.25 8.20 12.72
C GLY A 68 5.69 9.50 12.13
N MET A 69 6.37 10.60 12.33
CA MET A 69 5.89 11.93 11.91
C MET A 69 5.63 12.08 10.40
N TYR A 70 6.18 11.20 9.58
CA TYR A 70 5.95 11.20 8.14
C TYR A 70 4.61 10.60 7.74
N GLN A 71 3.92 9.95 8.66
CA GLN A 71 2.67 9.27 8.41
C GLN A 71 1.50 10.11 8.90
N LYS A 72 0.69 10.56 7.97
CA LYS A 72 -0.39 11.50 8.18
C LYS A 72 -1.73 10.89 7.84
N GLN A 73 -2.74 11.16 8.63
CA GLN A 73 -4.12 10.83 8.35
C GLN A 73 -4.92 12.10 8.15
N VAL A 74 -5.62 12.16 7.03
CA VAL A 74 -6.48 13.29 6.64
C VAL A 74 -7.92 12.88 6.80
N GLN A 75 -8.71 13.63 7.56
CA GLN A 75 -10.17 13.48 7.55
C GLN A 75 -10.71 13.98 6.21
N ALA A 76 -10.80 13.07 5.25
CA ALA A 76 -11.19 13.42 3.91
C ALA A 76 -12.67 13.81 3.85
N ASN A 77 -12.93 14.85 3.07
CA ASN A 77 -14.26 15.24 2.61
C ASN A 77 -14.15 15.76 1.18
N ASP A 78 -15.28 15.92 0.51
CA ASP A 78 -15.31 16.33 -0.89
C ASP A 78 -14.57 17.67 -1.15
N GLY A 79 -14.63 18.61 -0.21
CA GLY A 79 -13.94 19.89 -0.30
C GLY A 79 -12.42 19.71 -0.29
N ILE A 80 -11.87 19.04 0.73
CA ILE A 80 -10.42 18.78 0.85
C ILE A 80 -9.90 17.99 -0.36
N CYS A 81 -10.62 16.96 -0.79
CA CYS A 81 -10.23 16.16 -1.95
C CYS A 81 -10.22 17.00 -3.23
N SER A 82 -11.26 17.79 -3.47
CA SER A 82 -11.36 18.67 -4.64
C SER A 82 -10.27 19.75 -4.64
N ASP A 83 -10.03 20.40 -3.51
CA ASP A 83 -9.01 21.43 -3.37
C ASP A 83 -7.61 20.86 -3.62
N PHE A 84 -7.31 19.68 -3.09
CA PHE A 84 -6.03 19.02 -3.36
C PHE A 84 -5.91 18.58 -4.83
N LEU A 85 -6.96 18.08 -5.45
CA LEU A 85 -6.94 17.69 -6.86
C LEU A 85 -6.65 18.87 -7.78
N MET A 86 -7.12 20.05 -7.42
CA MET A 86 -6.91 21.28 -8.19
C MET A 86 -5.56 21.94 -7.94
N SER A 87 -5.16 22.03 -6.68
CA SER A 87 -3.96 22.79 -6.27
C SER A 87 -2.69 21.94 -6.21
N ARG A 88 -2.82 20.64 -5.89
CA ARG A 88 -1.70 19.78 -5.52
C ARG A 88 -0.87 20.33 -4.36
N ASP A 89 -1.50 21.09 -3.47
CA ASP A 89 -0.85 21.72 -2.32
C ASP A 89 -0.75 20.73 -1.14
N TYR A 90 0.43 20.19 -0.94
CA TYR A 90 0.72 19.30 0.17
C TYR A 90 0.77 20.02 1.54
N ASN A 91 1.02 21.34 1.57
CA ASN A 91 0.96 22.10 2.81
C ASN A 91 -0.46 22.13 3.36
N HIS A 92 -1.44 22.27 2.48
CA HIS A 92 -2.85 22.20 2.89
C HIS A 92 -3.21 20.82 3.46
N LEU A 93 -2.75 19.73 2.84
CA LEU A 93 -2.94 18.39 3.42
C LEU A 93 -2.27 18.26 4.78
N ASP A 94 -1.11 18.86 4.97
CA ASP A 94 -0.38 18.81 6.25
C ASP A 94 -1.13 19.54 7.36
N GLU A 95 -1.71 20.70 7.07
CA GLU A 95 -2.51 21.51 8.01
C GLU A 95 -3.77 20.78 8.49
N VAL A 96 -4.43 20.01 7.63
CA VAL A 96 -5.67 19.29 7.95
C VAL A 96 -5.45 17.84 8.40
N SER A 97 -4.19 17.43 8.57
CA SER A 97 -3.81 16.06 8.91
C SER A 97 -3.43 15.90 10.37
N LYS A 98 -3.44 14.65 10.83
CA LYS A 98 -2.91 14.21 12.12
C LYS A 98 -1.85 13.15 11.90
N ILE A 99 -0.88 13.04 12.80
CA ILE A 99 0.06 11.93 12.80
C ILE A 99 -0.72 10.64 13.09
N HIS A 100 -0.55 9.65 12.22
CA HIS A 100 -1.12 8.32 12.37
C HIS A 100 -0.12 7.29 11.91
N THR A 101 0.32 6.41 12.79
CA THR A 101 1.34 5.42 12.46
C THR A 101 0.71 4.14 11.94
N SER A 102 1.07 3.76 10.71
CA SER A 102 0.84 2.45 10.12
C SER A 102 2.15 1.97 9.54
N ASP A 103 2.89 1.19 10.29
CA ASP A 103 4.30 0.93 9.98
C ASP A 103 4.52 0.12 8.70
N TYR A 104 3.53 -0.63 8.23
CA TYR A 104 3.73 -1.65 7.20
C TYR A 104 2.78 -1.59 6.00
N GLY A 105 1.66 -0.87 6.11
CA GLY A 105 0.62 -0.79 5.08
C GLY A 105 0.83 0.32 4.03
N TRP A 106 -0.23 0.69 3.34
CA TRP A 106 -0.43 1.82 2.44
C TRP A 106 0.22 1.72 1.07
N ALA A 107 1.54 1.68 0.97
CA ALA A 107 2.23 1.59 -0.31
C ALA A 107 3.59 0.91 -0.18
N GLN A 108 3.88 -0.04 -1.08
CA GLN A 108 5.16 -0.71 -1.12
C GLN A 108 5.57 -0.94 -2.58
N PHE A 109 6.81 -0.61 -2.90
CA PHE A 109 7.44 -0.90 -4.18
C PHE A 109 8.28 -2.17 -4.05
N PHE A 110 8.21 -3.04 -5.03
CA PHE A 110 8.96 -4.28 -5.08
C PHE A 110 9.67 -4.44 -6.42
N ARG A 111 10.87 -4.99 -6.38
CA ARG A 111 11.38 -5.70 -7.55
C ARG A 111 10.50 -6.93 -7.79
N LYS A 112 9.83 -7.03 -8.94
CA LYS A 112 8.86 -8.12 -9.21
C LYS A 112 9.46 -9.51 -8.97
N LYS A 113 10.69 -9.74 -9.42
CA LYS A 113 11.39 -11.00 -9.18
C LYS A 113 11.47 -11.34 -7.69
N VAL A 114 11.86 -10.37 -6.87
CA VAL A 114 11.95 -10.55 -5.41
C VAL A 114 10.59 -10.79 -4.79
N TYR A 115 9.55 -10.08 -5.25
CA TYR A 115 8.19 -10.30 -4.77
C TYR A 115 7.73 -11.75 -4.99
N VAL A 116 7.97 -12.28 -6.20
CA VAL A 116 7.61 -13.67 -6.54
C VAL A 116 8.44 -14.69 -5.76
N GLU A 117 9.75 -14.53 -5.74
CA GLU A 117 10.68 -15.43 -5.02
C GLU A 117 10.49 -15.38 -3.50
N GLY A 118 10.08 -14.22 -2.96
CA GLY A 118 9.77 -14.01 -1.55
C GLY A 118 8.40 -14.56 -1.12
N GLY A 119 7.65 -15.18 -2.04
CA GLY A 119 6.38 -15.85 -1.75
C GLY A 119 5.14 -15.00 -1.91
N MET A 120 5.25 -13.84 -2.57
CA MET A 120 4.12 -12.95 -2.92
C MET A 120 3.30 -12.50 -1.70
N GLU A 121 2.00 -12.25 -1.84
CA GLU A 121 1.08 -12.09 -0.71
C GLU A 121 0.67 -13.46 -0.16
N ASN A 122 0.52 -13.54 1.15
CA ASN A 122 0.03 -14.75 1.79
C ASN A 122 -1.49 -14.86 1.67
N GLU A 123 -1.98 -15.70 0.76
CA GLU A 123 -3.40 -15.87 0.46
C GLU A 123 -4.21 -16.56 1.57
N ASN A 124 -3.56 -17.04 2.63
CA ASN A 124 -4.27 -17.52 3.82
C ASN A 124 -4.92 -16.36 4.60
N PHE A 125 -4.41 -15.13 4.44
CA PHE A 125 -5.06 -13.95 4.99
C PHE A 125 -6.24 -13.51 4.11
N ARG A 126 -7.38 -13.29 4.74
CA ARG A 126 -8.61 -12.84 4.08
C ARG A 126 -9.17 -11.63 4.80
N ALA A 127 -9.78 -10.71 4.08
CA ALA A 127 -10.30 -9.45 4.62
C ALA A 127 -9.24 -8.70 5.45
N TYR A 128 -9.58 -8.17 6.62
CA TYR A 128 -8.64 -7.50 7.50
C TYR A 128 -7.76 -8.51 8.25
N ALA A 129 -6.46 -8.42 8.07
CA ALA A 129 -5.49 -9.33 8.67
C ALA A 129 -4.13 -8.63 8.86
N PRO A 130 -3.16 -9.21 9.59
CA PRO A 130 -1.83 -8.64 9.77
C PRO A 130 -0.88 -8.92 8.58
N GLU A 131 -1.39 -8.97 7.36
CA GLU A 131 -0.67 -9.33 6.13
C GLU A 131 0.50 -8.41 5.83
N ASP A 132 0.33 -7.10 6.05
CA ASP A 132 1.38 -6.10 5.82
C ASP A 132 2.58 -6.31 6.74
N LYS A 133 2.30 -6.63 8.00
CA LYS A 133 3.32 -6.92 9.01
C LYS A 133 4.02 -8.25 8.71
N GLU A 134 3.25 -9.28 8.35
CA GLU A 134 3.78 -10.59 7.97
C GLU A 134 4.74 -10.43 6.77
N ARG A 135 4.30 -9.76 5.73
CA ARG A 135 5.09 -9.49 4.53
C ARG A 135 6.41 -8.78 4.85
N PHE A 136 6.36 -7.70 5.65
CA PHE A 136 7.57 -6.99 6.05
C PHE A 136 8.58 -7.91 6.73
N TYR A 137 8.15 -8.69 7.72
CA TYR A 137 9.04 -9.60 8.45
C TYR A 137 9.54 -10.74 7.58
N ARG A 138 8.69 -11.34 6.78
CA ARG A 138 9.08 -12.44 5.88
C ARG A 138 10.15 -11.99 4.89
N PHE A 139 9.97 -10.88 4.19
CA PHE A 139 10.98 -10.36 3.27
C PHE A 139 12.29 -10.00 3.99
N SER A 140 12.19 -9.40 5.16
CA SER A 140 13.38 -9.09 5.97
C SER A 140 14.13 -10.35 6.43
N MET A 141 13.41 -11.39 6.87
CA MET A 141 14.00 -12.66 7.31
C MET A 141 14.60 -13.47 6.15
N LEU A 142 14.07 -13.33 4.95
CA LEU A 142 14.63 -13.92 3.73
C LEU A 142 15.90 -13.19 3.26
N GLY A 143 16.29 -12.10 3.93
CA GLY A 143 17.51 -11.37 3.65
C GLY A 143 17.40 -10.34 2.54
N TYR A 144 16.19 -10.04 2.08
CA TYR A 144 15.98 -8.97 1.10
C TYR A 144 16.21 -7.59 1.73
N LYS A 145 16.73 -6.68 0.93
CA LYS A 145 17.01 -5.31 1.37
C LYS A 145 15.72 -4.49 1.36
N VAL A 146 15.15 -4.27 2.54
CA VAL A 146 13.96 -3.44 2.73
C VAL A 146 14.37 -2.04 3.16
N ALA A 147 13.93 -1.01 2.44
CA ALA A 147 14.26 0.39 2.71
C ALA A 147 13.02 1.28 2.86
N ARG A 148 13.21 2.49 3.37
CA ARG A 148 12.17 3.52 3.49
C ARG A 148 12.70 4.86 2.99
N ILE A 149 11.85 5.56 2.24
CA ILE A 149 12.11 6.94 1.81
C ILE A 149 11.65 7.88 2.94
N LYS A 150 12.48 8.85 3.32
CA LYS A 150 12.11 9.88 4.32
C LYS A 150 11.26 10.97 3.68
N ASN A 151 10.00 10.63 3.40
CA ASN A 151 9.02 11.58 2.86
C ASN A 151 7.65 11.32 3.49
N TYR A 152 6.74 12.27 3.32
CA TYR A 152 5.39 12.17 3.85
C TYR A 152 4.51 11.21 3.05
N VAL A 153 3.51 10.67 3.74
CA VAL A 153 2.37 9.95 3.17
C VAL A 153 1.11 10.45 3.85
N TYR A 154 0.04 10.60 3.08
CA TYR A 154 -1.27 11.04 3.56
C TYR A 154 -2.30 9.96 3.25
N HIS A 155 -2.87 9.39 4.30
CA HIS A 155 -3.96 8.44 4.18
C HIS A 155 -5.28 9.19 4.36
N LEU A 156 -6.16 9.08 3.38
CA LEU A 156 -7.51 9.67 3.42
C LEU A 156 -8.40 8.77 4.26
N GLU A 157 -8.87 9.28 5.40
CA GLU A 157 -9.75 8.52 6.27
C GLU A 157 -11.13 8.37 5.65
N HIS A 158 -11.63 7.17 5.66
CA HIS A 158 -12.94 6.81 5.13
C HIS A 158 -13.70 5.89 6.10
N SER A 159 -15.00 5.72 5.87
CA SER A 159 -15.80 4.73 6.61
C SER A 159 -15.32 3.31 6.31
N ARG A 160 -15.24 2.46 7.33
CA ARG A 160 -14.79 1.08 7.18
C ARG A 160 -15.99 0.15 6.94
N GLY A 161 -15.92 -0.66 5.89
CA GLY A 161 -16.84 -1.75 5.64
C GLY A 161 -16.48 -3.02 6.44
N GLU A 162 -17.33 -4.04 6.36
CA GLU A 162 -17.14 -5.31 7.09
C GLU A 162 -15.77 -5.96 6.86
N ASN A 163 -15.28 -5.93 5.64
CA ASN A 163 -13.97 -6.49 5.27
C ASN A 163 -12.77 -5.69 5.79
N SER A 164 -13.00 -4.51 6.38
CA SER A 164 -11.96 -3.65 6.93
C SER A 164 -11.87 -3.67 8.45
N TRP A 165 -12.56 -4.60 9.12
CA TRP A 165 -12.58 -4.74 10.57
C TRP A 165 -12.13 -6.12 11.02
N PHE A 166 -11.31 -6.17 12.07
CA PHE A 166 -10.92 -7.42 12.72
C PHE A 166 -12.10 -8.13 13.43
N ASN A 167 -13.20 -7.45 13.67
CA ASN A 167 -14.45 -8.03 14.22
C ASN A 167 -15.43 -8.49 13.13
N ASN A 168 -14.99 -8.67 11.89
CA ASN A 168 -15.82 -9.24 10.85
C ASN A 168 -16.36 -10.61 11.28
N PRO A 169 -17.68 -10.86 11.29
CA PRO A 169 -18.27 -12.12 11.74
C PRO A 169 -17.83 -13.33 10.90
N HIS A 170 -17.34 -13.10 9.68
CA HIS A 170 -16.86 -14.14 8.78
C HIS A 170 -15.37 -14.49 9.00
N MET A 171 -14.67 -13.77 9.86
CA MET A 171 -13.23 -13.93 10.11
C MET A 171 -12.90 -14.88 11.27
N GLN A 172 -13.62 -15.99 11.45
CA GLN A 172 -13.40 -16.92 12.56
C GLN A 172 -12.12 -17.76 12.44
N SER A 173 -11.27 -17.54 11.45
CA SER A 173 -10.14 -18.42 11.13
C SER A 173 -8.85 -17.75 10.63
N ASN A 174 -8.66 -16.46 10.87
CA ASN A 174 -7.36 -15.80 10.56
C ASN A 174 -6.38 -15.88 11.71
#